data_0d008bc058b13abe434df5b0edb23047
#
_entry.id   0d008bc058b13abe434df5b0edb23047
#
_cell.length_a   1.000
_cell.length_b   1.000
_cell.length_c   1.000
_cell.angle_alpha   90.00
_cell.angle_beta   90.00
_cell.angle_gamma   90.00
#
_symmetry.space_group_name_H-M   'P 1'
#
loop_
_entity.id
_entity.type
_entity.pdbx_description
1 polymer ?
#
loop_
_entity_poly.entity_id
_entity_poly.type
_entity_poly.pdbx_seq_one_letter_code
_entity_poly.pdbx_strand_id
1 'polypeptide(L)'
;MRPDPSDARRALLALGSGALLALGFPGPGLWPLAFVAHAPLLLALDGTRALRAAWLGWLAHAMLTLLVFRFLWVPLRELGSLSWGTAAAALGLLAALQGLRGAALGGLTALLGRFLPLPSAFLAAFFASEHIPLLFSWSLAGVAPGLLPLAQSASVGGAPLVALWIASASLIPATLLARRAGRAWPWRWAWGALLGLGLALGWGQRRLARLTREEQAGGWGVGLVHGAIHLTPDAPPEIEGWLALRKAARELEQRGARLIVLPETALPLPVRRAYPGDDLRAQGVEALRAPWLVGALVEGEEGALNGALLVGGDRPVQLAAKRVLLPFGEYVPLERWLPWLRRFSPRTARLVAPGGDPGILLEDRRIGISICYEGMLPGRVREAAGQGEAALLLNLTNDAWFPGTQEPAIHAAQTRLRAVELGRFLVRSTNLGQTMVVAPSGRLLAEATGAPTRSLLAEVAWREERTLFARWGCWGGLPGLLGLLGLLGRTPVASPPGGRTRRGSQIQPRARI
;
A
#
# COMPACT_ATOMS: atom_id res chain seq x y z
N MET A 1 -10.64 13.46 -37.81
CA MET A 1 -10.93 14.63 -36.96
C MET A 1 -9.65 15.03 -36.25
N ARG A 2 -9.18 16.26 -36.43
CA ARG A 2 -8.04 16.76 -35.60
C ARG A 2 -8.57 16.95 -34.16
N PRO A 3 -7.85 16.47 -33.12
CA PRO A 3 -8.29 16.69 -31.75
C PRO A 3 -8.34 18.19 -31.46
N ASP A 4 -9.37 18.62 -30.73
CA ASP A 4 -9.48 20.00 -30.24
C ASP A 4 -8.22 20.31 -29.40
N PRO A 5 -7.52 21.43 -29.62
CA PRO A 5 -6.37 21.83 -28.83
C PRO A 5 -6.63 21.83 -27.31
N SER A 6 -7.85 22.07 -26.90
CA SER A 6 -8.29 21.96 -25.51
C SER A 6 -8.23 20.52 -24.98
N ASP A 7 -8.47 19.51 -25.83
CA ASP A 7 -8.45 18.09 -25.46
C ASP A 7 -7.02 17.59 -25.26
N ALA A 8 -6.10 17.96 -26.14
CA ALA A 8 -4.69 17.63 -26.02
C ALA A 8 -4.10 18.23 -24.74
N ARG A 9 -4.42 19.48 -24.41
CA ARG A 9 -3.99 20.13 -23.16
C ARG A 9 -4.49 19.38 -21.91
N ARG A 10 -5.77 18.96 -21.89
CA ARG A 10 -6.36 18.22 -20.76
C ARG A 10 -5.69 16.85 -20.61
N ALA A 11 -5.42 16.14 -21.71
CA ALA A 11 -4.70 14.87 -21.68
C ALA A 11 -3.28 15.04 -21.13
N LEU A 12 -2.55 16.08 -21.55
CA LEU A 12 -1.21 16.39 -21.00
C LEU A 12 -1.25 16.68 -19.50
N LEU A 13 -2.26 17.41 -19.01
CA LEU A 13 -2.45 17.66 -17.58
C LEU A 13 -2.73 16.36 -16.82
N ALA A 14 -3.53 15.46 -17.37
CA ALA A 14 -3.80 14.15 -16.76
C ALA A 14 -2.53 13.28 -16.70
N LEU A 15 -1.78 13.18 -17.79
CA LEU A 15 -0.50 12.47 -17.84
C LEU A 15 0.52 13.07 -16.88
N GLY A 16 0.61 14.40 -16.83
CA GLY A 16 1.48 15.13 -15.89
C GLY A 16 1.12 14.85 -14.42
N SER A 17 -0.18 14.73 -14.11
CA SER A 17 -0.64 14.32 -12.77
C SER A 17 -0.15 12.92 -12.42
N GLY A 18 -0.29 11.94 -13.34
CA GLY A 18 0.20 10.59 -13.12
C GLY A 18 1.72 10.53 -12.94
N ALA A 19 2.48 11.31 -13.71
CA ALA A 19 3.94 11.40 -13.59
C ALA A 19 4.37 12.02 -12.24
N LEU A 20 3.73 13.09 -11.80
CA LEU A 20 4.00 13.71 -10.49
C LEU A 20 3.68 12.76 -9.33
N LEU A 21 2.57 12.01 -9.43
CA LEU A 21 2.24 10.97 -8.45
C LEU A 21 3.34 9.91 -8.38
N ALA A 22 3.82 9.42 -9.54
CA ALA A 22 4.87 8.42 -9.61
C ALA A 22 6.19 8.90 -8.98
N LEU A 23 6.58 10.14 -9.22
CA LEU A 23 7.76 10.75 -8.62
C LEU A 23 7.61 10.94 -7.11
N GLY A 24 6.37 11.13 -6.63
CA GLY A 24 6.06 11.23 -5.20
C GLY A 24 6.08 9.89 -4.46
N PHE A 25 6.07 8.74 -5.17
CA PHE A 25 6.15 7.42 -4.52
C PHE A 25 7.53 7.19 -3.87
N PRO A 26 7.64 6.29 -2.85
CA PRO A 26 8.92 5.91 -2.27
C PRO A 26 9.91 5.39 -3.33
N GLY A 27 11.18 5.70 -3.13
CA GLY A 27 12.28 5.37 -4.05
C GLY A 27 12.97 6.62 -4.60
N PRO A 28 12.29 7.50 -5.38
CA PRO A 28 12.92 8.74 -5.87
C PRO A 28 13.20 9.79 -4.79
N GLY A 29 12.64 9.67 -3.59
CA GLY A 29 12.82 10.65 -2.51
C GLY A 29 12.03 11.96 -2.67
N LEU A 30 11.22 12.08 -3.71
CA LEU A 30 10.47 13.28 -4.06
C LEU A 30 9.05 13.27 -3.48
N TRP A 31 8.84 12.63 -2.33
CA TRP A 31 7.54 12.47 -1.68
C TRP A 31 6.71 13.77 -1.54
N PRO A 32 7.28 15.00 -1.39
CA PRO A 32 6.48 16.21 -1.34
C PRO A 32 5.66 16.47 -2.62
N LEU A 33 6.09 15.94 -3.78
CA LEU A 33 5.35 16.08 -5.04
C LEU A 33 3.95 15.43 -4.98
N ALA A 34 3.78 14.41 -4.17
CA ALA A 34 2.47 13.75 -3.98
C ALA A 34 1.38 14.75 -3.54
N PHE A 35 1.73 15.78 -2.76
CA PHE A 35 0.80 16.78 -2.22
C PHE A 35 0.30 17.79 -3.25
N VAL A 36 0.94 17.87 -4.40
CA VAL A 36 0.55 18.76 -5.50
C VAL A 36 0.13 18.00 -6.77
N ALA A 37 0.33 16.70 -6.75
CA ALA A 37 0.27 15.86 -7.96
C ALA A 37 -1.12 15.77 -8.60
N HIS A 38 -2.21 15.89 -7.82
CA HIS A 38 -3.57 15.88 -8.37
C HIS A 38 -4.02 17.24 -8.93
N ALA A 39 -3.25 18.33 -8.72
CA ALA A 39 -3.63 19.65 -9.20
C ALA A 39 -3.81 19.72 -10.73
N PRO A 40 -2.92 19.15 -11.56
CA PRO A 40 -3.15 19.12 -13.00
C PRO A 40 -4.40 18.32 -13.39
N LEU A 41 -4.69 17.19 -12.73
CA LEU A 41 -5.88 16.40 -13.00
C LEU A 41 -7.15 17.16 -12.63
N LEU A 42 -7.19 17.84 -11.49
CA LEU A 42 -8.31 18.70 -11.08
C LEU A 42 -8.62 19.77 -12.13
N LEU A 43 -7.57 20.43 -12.66
CA LEU A 43 -7.72 21.41 -13.75
C LEU A 43 -8.22 20.79 -15.05
N ALA A 44 -7.82 19.55 -15.32
CA ALA A 44 -8.28 18.81 -16.50
C ALA A 44 -9.74 18.38 -16.39
N LEU A 45 -10.20 17.98 -15.19
CA LEU A 45 -11.57 17.51 -14.92
C LEU A 45 -12.61 18.63 -14.90
N ASP A 46 -12.19 19.89 -14.69
CA ASP A 46 -13.10 21.03 -14.57
C ASP A 46 -13.97 21.23 -15.81
N GLY A 47 -15.30 21.19 -15.62
CA GLY A 47 -16.28 21.34 -16.69
C GLY A 47 -16.34 20.18 -17.69
N THR A 48 -15.80 19.00 -17.39
CA THR A 48 -15.84 17.84 -18.29
C THR A 48 -17.07 16.95 -18.03
N ARG A 49 -17.55 16.27 -19.11
CA ARG A 49 -18.59 15.24 -19.02
C ARG A 49 -17.99 13.94 -18.47
N ALA A 50 -18.85 13.10 -17.86
CA ALA A 50 -18.41 11.89 -17.13
C ALA A 50 -17.52 10.94 -17.95
N LEU A 51 -17.86 10.63 -19.19
CA LEU A 51 -17.05 9.71 -20.01
C LEU A 51 -15.64 10.28 -20.31
N ARG A 52 -15.57 11.58 -20.61
CA ARG A 52 -14.29 12.26 -20.85
C ARG A 52 -13.49 12.38 -19.56
N ALA A 53 -14.14 12.68 -18.44
CA ALA A 53 -13.50 12.71 -17.13
C ALA A 53 -12.94 11.33 -16.72
N ALA A 54 -13.69 10.25 -17.01
CA ALA A 54 -13.23 8.88 -16.82
C ALA A 54 -11.98 8.58 -17.66
N TRP A 55 -11.96 8.99 -18.94
CA TRP A 55 -10.78 8.85 -19.79
C TRP A 55 -9.55 9.60 -19.26
N LEU A 56 -9.71 10.84 -18.81
CA LEU A 56 -8.63 11.64 -18.23
C LEU A 56 -8.10 11.02 -16.93
N GLY A 57 -9.00 10.54 -16.06
CA GLY A 57 -8.61 9.80 -14.86
C GLY A 57 -7.88 8.51 -15.20
N TRP A 58 -8.35 7.77 -16.21
CA TRP A 58 -7.69 6.57 -16.72
C TRP A 58 -6.27 6.86 -17.19
N LEU A 59 -6.05 7.92 -17.99
CA LEU A 59 -4.73 8.33 -18.44
C LEU A 59 -3.78 8.64 -17.29
N ALA A 60 -4.26 9.36 -16.27
CA ALA A 60 -3.45 9.71 -15.10
C ALA A 60 -2.99 8.46 -14.35
N HIS A 61 -3.89 7.50 -14.08
CA HIS A 61 -3.54 6.29 -13.35
C HIS A 61 -2.77 5.27 -14.19
N ALA A 62 -3.01 5.19 -15.49
CA ALA A 62 -2.21 4.38 -16.40
C ALA A 62 -0.76 4.88 -16.45
N MET A 63 -0.54 6.20 -16.55
CA MET A 63 0.79 6.81 -16.48
C MET A 63 1.47 6.55 -15.13
N LEU A 64 0.75 6.77 -14.02
CA LEU A 64 1.23 6.43 -12.67
C LEU A 64 1.71 4.98 -12.62
N THR A 65 0.88 4.05 -13.10
CA THR A 65 1.17 2.62 -13.07
C THR A 65 2.39 2.27 -13.91
N LEU A 66 2.49 2.76 -15.13
CA LEU A 66 3.66 2.51 -15.99
C LEU A 66 4.97 2.95 -15.33
N LEU A 67 4.97 4.10 -14.66
CA LEU A 67 6.17 4.65 -14.04
C LEU A 67 6.50 3.96 -12.70
N VAL A 68 5.50 3.69 -11.86
CA VAL A 68 5.71 3.04 -10.55
C VAL A 68 6.02 1.56 -10.73
N PHE A 69 5.27 0.85 -11.57
CA PHE A 69 5.42 -0.60 -11.75
C PHE A 69 6.49 -1.00 -12.77
N ARG A 70 7.28 -0.05 -13.28
CA ARG A 70 8.44 -0.37 -14.15
C ARG A 70 9.40 -1.39 -13.54
N PHE A 71 9.43 -1.52 -12.20
CA PHE A 71 10.25 -2.52 -11.51
C PHE A 71 9.86 -3.96 -11.89
N LEU A 72 8.62 -4.22 -12.33
CA LEU A 72 8.19 -5.53 -12.84
C LEU A 72 8.95 -5.95 -14.12
N TRP A 73 9.62 -5.00 -14.77
CA TRP A 73 10.48 -5.31 -15.92
C TRP A 73 11.52 -6.37 -15.56
N VAL A 74 12.15 -6.25 -14.39
CA VAL A 74 13.19 -7.19 -13.93
C VAL A 74 12.64 -8.60 -13.79
N PRO A 75 11.62 -8.90 -12.96
CA PRO A 75 11.12 -10.26 -12.83
C PRO A 75 10.50 -10.81 -14.13
N LEU A 76 9.86 -9.98 -14.95
CA LEU A 76 9.30 -10.44 -16.23
C LEU A 76 10.39 -10.87 -17.22
N ARG A 77 11.51 -10.18 -17.26
CA ARG A 77 12.60 -10.45 -18.20
C ARG A 77 13.58 -11.48 -17.67
N GLU A 78 14.06 -11.32 -16.44
CA GLU A 78 15.16 -12.10 -15.88
C GLU A 78 14.66 -13.42 -15.30
N LEU A 79 13.53 -13.41 -14.59
CA LEU A 79 12.99 -14.62 -13.96
C LEU A 79 11.94 -15.31 -14.85
N GLY A 80 11.05 -14.54 -15.48
CA GLY A 80 10.01 -15.06 -16.37
C GLY A 80 10.49 -15.36 -17.79
N SER A 81 11.70 -14.93 -18.16
CA SER A 81 12.28 -15.11 -19.50
C SER A 81 11.38 -14.63 -20.66
N LEU A 82 10.52 -13.62 -20.41
CA LEU A 82 9.63 -13.09 -21.43
C LEU A 82 10.40 -12.27 -22.47
N SER A 83 9.93 -12.27 -23.72
CA SER A 83 10.46 -11.37 -24.75
C SER A 83 10.20 -9.89 -24.40
N TRP A 84 10.95 -8.98 -24.99
CA TRP A 84 10.73 -7.54 -24.80
C TRP A 84 9.30 -7.10 -25.09
N GLY A 85 8.76 -7.57 -26.20
CA GLY A 85 7.37 -7.24 -26.59
C GLY A 85 6.33 -7.80 -25.63
N THR A 86 6.51 -9.03 -25.16
CA THR A 86 5.58 -9.66 -24.20
C THR A 86 5.63 -8.99 -22.84
N ALA A 87 6.84 -8.64 -22.34
CA ALA A 87 6.99 -7.92 -21.09
C ALA A 87 6.37 -6.50 -21.16
N ALA A 88 6.59 -5.78 -22.25
CA ALA A 88 5.96 -4.48 -22.49
C ALA A 88 4.43 -4.58 -22.57
N ALA A 89 3.90 -5.59 -23.26
CA ALA A 89 2.46 -5.85 -23.34
C ALA A 89 1.85 -6.16 -21.98
N ALA A 90 2.55 -6.96 -21.14
CA ALA A 90 2.11 -7.27 -19.77
C ALA A 90 2.05 -6.01 -18.90
N LEU A 91 3.06 -5.14 -18.95
CA LEU A 91 3.06 -3.86 -18.25
C LEU A 91 1.98 -2.91 -18.77
N GLY A 92 1.78 -2.85 -20.09
CA GLY A 92 0.71 -2.07 -20.71
C GLY A 92 -0.68 -2.56 -20.28
N LEU A 93 -0.90 -3.86 -20.22
CA LEU A 93 -2.15 -4.45 -19.73
C LEU A 93 -2.37 -4.13 -18.25
N LEU A 94 -1.34 -4.26 -17.41
CA LEU A 94 -1.43 -3.87 -15.99
C LEU A 94 -1.79 -2.39 -15.86
N ALA A 95 -1.16 -1.51 -16.63
CA ALA A 95 -1.46 -0.08 -16.61
C ALA A 95 -2.89 0.20 -17.06
N ALA A 96 -3.37 -0.50 -18.08
CA ALA A 96 -4.76 -0.38 -18.55
C ALA A 96 -5.78 -0.81 -17.47
N LEU A 97 -5.52 -1.94 -16.78
CA LEU A 97 -6.36 -2.45 -15.70
C LEU A 97 -6.34 -1.52 -14.47
N GLN A 98 -5.17 -1.08 -14.03
CA GLN A 98 -5.05 -0.14 -12.92
C GLN A 98 -5.62 1.24 -13.26
N GLY A 99 -5.57 1.62 -14.54
CA GLY A 99 -6.22 2.81 -15.07
C GLY A 99 -7.73 2.87 -14.79
N LEU A 100 -8.40 1.71 -14.62
CA LEU A 100 -9.84 1.65 -14.31
C LEU A 100 -10.17 2.34 -12.96
N ARG A 101 -9.26 2.31 -11.97
CA ARG A 101 -9.41 3.08 -10.73
C ARG A 101 -9.45 4.58 -11.03
N GLY A 102 -8.55 5.05 -11.88
CA GLY A 102 -8.55 6.45 -12.35
C GLY A 102 -9.77 6.80 -13.15
N ALA A 103 -10.27 5.88 -13.99
CA ALA A 103 -11.52 6.08 -14.71
C ALA A 103 -12.70 6.25 -13.75
N ALA A 104 -12.77 5.42 -12.69
CA ALA A 104 -13.77 5.57 -11.64
C ALA A 104 -13.63 6.92 -10.93
N LEU A 105 -12.42 7.32 -10.54
CA LEU A 105 -12.15 8.63 -9.93
C LEU A 105 -12.67 9.77 -10.82
N GLY A 106 -12.26 9.83 -12.08
CA GLY A 106 -12.66 10.90 -13.00
C GLY A 106 -14.15 10.89 -13.29
N GLY A 107 -14.71 9.72 -13.62
CA GLY A 107 -16.14 9.54 -13.94
C GLY A 107 -17.05 9.92 -12.77
N LEU A 108 -16.75 9.41 -11.55
CA LEU A 108 -17.49 9.75 -10.34
C LEU A 108 -17.36 11.23 -9.98
N THR A 109 -16.17 11.83 -10.15
CA THR A 109 -15.98 13.26 -9.93
C THR A 109 -16.94 14.08 -10.81
N ALA A 110 -17.05 13.76 -12.09
CA ALA A 110 -17.95 14.48 -13.00
C ALA A 110 -19.45 14.20 -12.71
N LEU A 111 -19.79 12.98 -12.29
CA LEU A 111 -21.16 12.64 -11.90
C LEU A 111 -21.60 13.35 -10.62
N LEU A 112 -20.77 13.29 -9.58
CA LEU A 112 -21.01 13.97 -8.30
C LEU A 112 -20.95 15.49 -8.46
N GLY A 113 -20.15 15.99 -9.40
CA GLY A 113 -20.02 17.42 -9.72
C GLY A 113 -21.32 18.08 -10.23
N ARG A 114 -22.37 17.29 -10.51
CA ARG A 114 -23.72 17.80 -10.79
C ARG A 114 -24.45 18.28 -9.53
N PHE A 115 -24.03 17.79 -8.36
CA PHE A 115 -24.67 18.04 -7.06
C PHE A 115 -23.73 18.70 -6.07
N LEU A 116 -22.41 18.51 -6.24
CA LEU A 116 -21.37 18.98 -5.35
C LEU A 116 -20.37 19.89 -6.08
N PRO A 117 -19.71 20.83 -5.39
CA PRO A 117 -18.55 21.53 -5.94
C PRO A 117 -17.46 20.56 -6.38
N LEU A 118 -16.70 20.91 -7.42
CA LEU A 118 -15.65 20.07 -7.97
C LEU A 118 -14.70 19.46 -6.92
N PRO A 119 -14.16 20.21 -5.91
CA PRO A 119 -13.31 19.64 -4.89
C PRO A 119 -14.00 18.58 -4.03
N SER A 120 -15.24 18.85 -3.62
CA SER A 120 -16.02 17.90 -2.81
C SER A 120 -16.34 16.63 -3.61
N ALA A 121 -16.74 16.81 -4.88
CA ALA A 121 -16.98 15.69 -5.80
C ALA A 121 -15.70 14.86 -6.02
N PHE A 122 -14.56 15.53 -6.22
CA PHE A 122 -13.27 14.87 -6.40
C PHE A 122 -12.85 14.07 -5.15
N LEU A 123 -12.91 14.66 -3.96
CA LEU A 123 -12.49 13.97 -2.73
C LEU A 123 -13.41 12.80 -2.36
N ALA A 124 -14.71 12.93 -2.60
CA ALA A 124 -15.66 11.82 -2.42
C ALA A 124 -15.38 10.68 -3.43
N ALA A 125 -15.16 11.02 -4.70
CA ALA A 125 -14.79 10.05 -5.74
C ALA A 125 -13.42 9.42 -5.46
N PHE A 126 -12.45 10.19 -4.98
CA PHE A 126 -11.13 9.70 -4.58
C PHE A 126 -11.24 8.67 -3.47
N PHE A 127 -11.93 9.01 -2.37
CA PHE A 127 -12.14 8.09 -1.27
C PHE A 127 -12.84 6.79 -1.72
N ALA A 128 -13.88 6.90 -2.55
CA ALA A 128 -14.55 5.74 -3.11
C ALA A 128 -13.63 4.89 -4.00
N SER A 129 -12.78 5.52 -4.82
CA SER A 129 -11.85 4.82 -5.71
C SER A 129 -10.76 4.05 -4.96
N GLU A 130 -10.35 4.50 -3.77
CA GLU A 130 -9.39 3.78 -2.91
C GLU A 130 -9.93 2.44 -2.38
N HIS A 131 -11.26 2.24 -2.43
CA HIS A 131 -11.91 0.99 -2.01
C HIS A 131 -12.16 0.01 -3.16
N ILE A 132 -11.79 0.36 -4.41
CA ILE A 132 -11.92 -0.55 -5.55
C ILE A 132 -10.82 -1.61 -5.46
N PRO A 133 -11.16 -2.91 -5.31
CA PRO A 133 -10.17 -3.97 -5.26
C PRO A 133 -9.57 -4.17 -6.65
N LEU A 134 -8.29 -3.90 -6.80
CA LEU A 134 -7.50 -4.21 -7.99
C LEU A 134 -6.33 -5.11 -7.62
N LEU A 135 -5.75 -5.77 -8.62
CA LEU A 135 -4.69 -6.77 -8.45
C LEU A 135 -3.50 -6.30 -7.59
N PHE A 136 -3.16 -5.02 -7.65
CA PHE A 136 -2.10 -4.43 -6.84
C PHE A 136 -2.62 -3.15 -6.20
N SER A 137 -2.96 -3.22 -4.92
CA SER A 137 -3.50 -2.09 -4.15
C SER A 137 -2.36 -1.30 -3.52
N TRP A 138 -1.71 -0.44 -4.31
CA TRP A 138 -0.70 0.47 -3.80
C TRP A 138 -1.33 1.83 -3.53
N SER A 139 -1.29 2.23 -2.26
CA SER A 139 -1.88 3.50 -1.82
C SER A 139 -0.86 4.62 -1.86
N LEU A 140 -1.33 5.81 -2.20
CA LEU A 140 -0.57 7.06 -2.07
C LEU A 140 -0.12 7.31 -0.61
N ALA A 141 -0.78 6.69 0.36
CA ALA A 141 -0.39 6.74 1.77
C ALA A 141 1.03 6.22 2.04
N GLY A 142 1.63 5.43 1.14
CA GLY A 142 3.02 4.99 1.23
C GLY A 142 4.05 6.13 1.32
N VAL A 143 3.70 7.37 0.96
CA VAL A 143 4.56 8.54 1.16
C VAL A 143 4.52 9.08 2.60
N ALA A 144 3.53 8.73 3.39
CA ALA A 144 3.33 9.25 4.74
C ALA A 144 4.43 8.91 5.77
N PRO A 145 5.22 7.83 5.65
CA PRO A 145 6.40 7.65 6.49
C PRO A 145 7.40 8.81 6.45
N GLY A 146 7.40 9.62 5.38
CA GLY A 146 8.13 10.90 5.32
C GLY A 146 7.51 12.03 6.17
N LEU A 147 6.24 11.89 6.59
CA LEU A 147 5.51 12.87 7.38
C LEU A 147 4.69 12.18 8.48
N LEU A 148 5.37 11.70 9.52
CA LEU A 148 4.78 10.90 10.61
C LEU A 148 3.54 11.52 11.28
N PRO A 149 3.44 12.84 11.50
CA PRO A 149 2.21 13.42 12.03
C PRO A 149 0.99 13.12 11.16
N LEU A 150 1.10 13.22 9.83
CA LEU A 150 0.00 12.91 8.92
C LEU A 150 -0.31 11.40 8.90
N ALA A 151 0.73 10.56 8.97
CA ALA A 151 0.60 9.11 9.04
C ALA A 151 -0.27 8.65 10.21
N GLN A 152 -0.34 9.43 11.32
CA GLN A 152 -1.17 9.07 12.48
C GLN A 152 -2.65 8.92 12.11
N SER A 153 -3.15 9.61 11.10
CA SER A 153 -4.54 9.48 10.62
C SER A 153 -4.86 8.06 10.12
N ALA A 154 -3.86 7.26 9.79
CA ALA A 154 -4.03 5.84 9.47
C ALA A 154 -4.65 5.04 10.62
N SER A 155 -4.43 5.42 11.88
CA SER A 155 -5.05 4.78 13.04
C SER A 155 -6.56 4.99 13.13
N VAL A 156 -7.12 5.92 12.36
CA VAL A 156 -8.55 6.22 12.28
C VAL A 156 -9.18 5.54 11.07
N GLY A 157 -8.73 5.86 9.87
CA GLY A 157 -9.34 5.41 8.62
C GLY A 157 -8.39 4.67 7.68
N GLY A 158 -7.25 4.20 8.19
CA GLY A 158 -6.26 3.46 7.39
C GLY A 158 -5.58 4.30 6.32
N ALA A 159 -4.88 3.62 5.42
CA ALA A 159 -4.22 4.22 4.28
C ALA A 159 -5.14 5.13 3.42
N PRO A 160 -6.43 4.80 3.17
CA PRO A 160 -7.32 5.67 2.40
C PRO A 160 -7.51 7.07 3.01
N LEU A 161 -7.58 7.20 4.33
CA LEU A 161 -7.71 8.51 4.98
C LEU A 161 -6.42 9.34 4.84
N VAL A 162 -5.26 8.71 4.97
CA VAL A 162 -3.96 9.39 4.73
C VAL A 162 -3.86 9.85 3.28
N ALA A 163 -4.21 8.99 2.33
CA ALA A 163 -4.22 9.31 0.90
C ALA A 163 -5.19 10.46 0.59
N LEU A 164 -6.35 10.51 1.25
CA LEU A 164 -7.32 11.60 1.13
C LEU A 164 -6.72 12.95 1.57
N TRP A 165 -5.99 13.00 2.67
CA TRP A 165 -5.30 14.22 3.12
C TRP A 165 -4.25 14.67 2.10
N ILE A 166 -3.46 13.75 1.55
CA ILE A 166 -2.46 14.04 0.52
C ILE A 166 -3.15 14.58 -0.74
N ALA A 167 -4.23 13.93 -1.19
CA ALA A 167 -4.99 14.39 -2.35
C ALA A 167 -5.62 15.76 -2.13
N SER A 168 -6.15 16.03 -0.92
CA SER A 168 -6.75 17.33 -0.58
C SER A 168 -5.76 18.49 -0.65
N ALA A 169 -4.49 18.27 -0.35
CA ALA A 169 -3.45 19.29 -0.46
C ALA A 169 -3.32 19.83 -1.88
N SER A 170 -3.58 19.01 -2.89
CA SER A 170 -3.55 19.43 -4.29
C SER A 170 -4.59 20.50 -4.66
N LEU A 171 -5.61 20.70 -3.81
CA LEU A 171 -6.58 21.80 -4.00
C LEU A 171 -5.94 23.19 -3.88
N ILE A 172 -4.85 23.31 -3.10
CA ILE A 172 -4.15 24.56 -2.89
C ILE A 172 -3.53 25.05 -4.20
N PRO A 173 -2.56 24.32 -4.81
CA PRO A 173 -1.98 24.74 -6.09
C PRO A 173 -3.01 24.71 -7.23
N ALA A 174 -3.98 23.81 -7.23
CA ALA A 174 -5.03 23.79 -8.25
C ALA A 174 -5.86 25.08 -8.24
N THR A 175 -6.27 25.55 -7.06
CA THR A 175 -7.01 26.84 -6.92
C THR A 175 -6.17 28.01 -7.39
N LEU A 176 -4.90 28.07 -6.98
CA LEU A 176 -3.99 29.13 -7.39
C LEU A 176 -3.80 29.18 -8.92
N LEU A 177 -3.54 28.04 -9.53
CA LEU A 177 -3.34 27.92 -10.99
C LEU A 177 -4.63 28.24 -11.78
N ALA A 178 -5.79 27.76 -11.29
CA ALA A 178 -7.08 28.07 -11.90
C ALA A 178 -7.36 29.58 -11.92
N ARG A 179 -7.12 30.26 -10.80
CA ARG A 179 -7.32 31.72 -10.69
C ARG A 179 -6.34 32.50 -11.56
N ARG A 180 -5.05 32.10 -11.61
CA ARG A 180 -4.09 32.70 -12.55
C ARG A 180 -4.50 32.54 -14.00
N ALA A 181 -5.20 31.47 -14.33
CA ALA A 181 -5.77 31.23 -15.65
C ALA A 181 -7.15 31.92 -15.88
N GLY A 182 -7.55 32.85 -15.01
CA GLY A 182 -8.80 33.60 -15.12
C GLY A 182 -10.06 32.84 -14.70
N ARG A 183 -9.94 31.64 -14.12
CA ARG A 183 -11.11 30.89 -13.62
C ARG A 183 -11.56 31.39 -12.26
N ALA A 184 -12.87 31.47 -12.05
CA ALA A 184 -13.46 31.97 -10.79
C ALA A 184 -13.50 30.92 -9.67
N TRP A 185 -12.41 30.18 -9.46
CA TRP A 185 -12.34 29.21 -8.35
C TRP A 185 -12.26 29.93 -7.02
N PRO A 186 -13.14 29.60 -6.03
CA PRO A 186 -13.17 30.29 -4.74
C PRO A 186 -11.98 29.89 -3.87
N TRP A 187 -11.37 30.88 -3.21
CA TRP A 187 -10.26 30.69 -2.27
C TRP A 187 -10.58 29.75 -1.10
N ARG A 188 -11.86 29.65 -0.72
CA ARG A 188 -12.31 28.74 0.35
C ARG A 188 -11.89 27.29 0.11
N TRP A 189 -11.67 26.86 -1.14
CA TRP A 189 -11.21 25.50 -1.45
C TRP A 189 -9.76 25.29 -0.99
N ALA A 190 -8.89 26.26 -1.22
CA ALA A 190 -7.52 26.23 -0.72
C ALA A 190 -7.48 26.37 0.81
N TRP A 191 -8.26 27.29 1.36
CA TRP A 191 -8.31 27.49 2.81
C TRP A 191 -8.91 26.30 3.56
N GLY A 192 -9.96 25.68 3.03
CA GLY A 192 -10.55 24.46 3.60
C GLY A 192 -9.55 23.28 3.62
N ALA A 193 -8.80 23.10 2.53
CA ALA A 193 -7.75 22.10 2.48
C ALA A 193 -6.61 22.39 3.48
N LEU A 194 -6.16 23.64 3.56
CA LEU A 194 -5.13 24.08 4.53
C LEU A 194 -5.58 23.85 5.98
N LEU A 195 -6.81 24.23 6.31
CA LEU A 195 -7.36 24.05 7.66
C LEU A 195 -7.48 22.55 7.99
N GLY A 196 -8.03 21.75 7.08
CA GLY A 196 -8.16 20.29 7.27
C GLY A 196 -6.80 19.62 7.50
N LEU A 197 -5.80 19.95 6.66
CA LEU A 197 -4.43 19.47 6.83
C LEU A 197 -3.81 19.94 8.15
N GLY A 198 -3.99 21.21 8.52
CA GLY A 198 -3.50 21.77 9.78
C GLY A 198 -4.09 21.03 10.99
N LEU A 199 -5.39 20.74 10.98
CA LEU A 199 -6.05 19.96 12.01
C LEU A 199 -5.52 18.52 12.07
N ALA A 200 -5.39 17.86 10.91
CA ALA A 200 -4.85 16.49 10.83
C ALA A 200 -3.40 16.41 11.33
N LEU A 201 -2.56 17.37 10.94
CA LEU A 201 -1.16 17.45 11.37
C LEU A 201 -1.06 17.77 12.87
N GLY A 202 -1.85 18.72 13.38
CA GLY A 202 -1.86 19.10 14.79
C GLY A 202 -2.32 17.96 15.71
N TRP A 203 -3.38 17.26 15.32
CA TRP A 203 -3.84 16.07 16.02
C TRP A 203 -2.78 14.94 15.95
N GLY A 204 -2.25 14.70 14.75
CA GLY A 204 -1.23 13.68 14.55
C GLY A 204 0.05 13.94 15.32
N GLN A 205 0.49 15.20 15.43
CA GLN A 205 1.65 15.58 16.23
C GLN A 205 1.44 15.28 17.73
N ARG A 206 0.25 15.57 18.26
CA ARG A 206 -0.08 15.26 19.66
C ARG A 206 -0.08 13.75 19.90
N ARG A 207 -0.68 12.98 18.99
CA ARG A 207 -0.71 11.52 19.05
C ARG A 207 0.72 10.94 18.97
N LEU A 208 1.52 11.42 18.02
CA LEU A 208 2.91 11.02 17.84
C LEU A 208 3.72 11.26 19.12
N ALA A 209 3.61 12.45 19.73
CA ALA A 209 4.32 12.79 20.97
C ALA A 209 3.89 11.90 22.15
N ARG A 210 2.60 11.54 22.25
CA ARG A 210 2.11 10.59 23.27
C ARG A 210 2.74 9.21 23.07
N LEU A 211 2.61 8.65 21.85
CA LEU A 211 3.11 7.31 21.55
C LEU A 211 4.63 7.20 21.73
N THR A 212 5.39 8.22 21.31
CA THR A 212 6.86 8.21 21.47
C THR A 212 7.28 8.10 22.93
N ARG A 213 6.52 8.69 23.88
CA ARG A 213 6.78 8.53 25.33
C ARG A 213 6.44 7.14 25.82
N GLU A 214 5.33 6.57 25.36
CA GLU A 214 4.90 5.21 25.72
C GLU A 214 5.82 4.12 25.17
N GLU A 215 6.42 4.34 24.00
CA GLU A 215 7.33 3.40 23.33
C GLU A 215 8.65 3.18 24.09
N GLN A 216 9.06 4.14 24.91
CA GLN A 216 10.29 4.04 25.73
C GLN A 216 10.16 3.06 26.89
N ALA A 217 8.96 2.61 27.23
CA ALA A 217 8.70 1.66 28.32
C ALA A 217 8.80 0.18 27.91
N GLY A 218 9.23 -0.12 26.69
CA GLY A 218 9.37 -1.48 26.18
C GLY A 218 10.69 -2.13 26.60
N GLY A 219 10.68 -3.44 26.78
CA GLY A 219 11.87 -4.21 27.20
C GLY A 219 11.85 -5.66 26.75
N TRP A 220 11.02 -6.03 25.76
CA TRP A 220 10.98 -7.38 25.21
C TRP A 220 11.84 -7.47 23.94
N GLY A 221 12.97 -8.21 24.07
CA GLY A 221 13.98 -8.30 23.02
C GLY A 221 13.53 -9.16 21.83
N VAL A 222 13.49 -8.60 20.63
CA VAL A 222 13.24 -9.32 19.38
C VAL A 222 14.48 -9.26 18.48
N GLY A 223 14.92 -10.43 18.02
CA GLY A 223 15.99 -10.59 17.04
C GLY A 223 15.42 -10.70 15.63
N LEU A 224 16.00 -9.97 14.68
CA LEU A 224 15.67 -10.07 13.26
C LEU A 224 16.91 -10.46 12.49
N VAL A 225 16.75 -11.39 11.58
CA VAL A 225 17.78 -11.75 10.61
C VAL A 225 17.46 -11.04 9.29
N HIS A 226 18.39 -10.21 8.84
CA HIS A 226 18.38 -9.64 7.50
C HIS A 226 19.15 -10.55 6.56
N GLY A 227 18.47 -11.10 5.55
CA GLY A 227 19.10 -11.96 4.54
C GLY A 227 19.71 -11.16 3.40
N ALA A 228 20.78 -11.69 2.82
CA ALA A 228 21.43 -11.15 1.63
C ALA A 228 21.58 -12.22 0.52
N ILE A 229 20.58 -13.09 0.38
CA ILE A 229 20.57 -14.19 -0.59
C ILE A 229 19.98 -13.66 -1.91
N HIS A 230 20.79 -13.70 -2.98
CA HIS A 230 20.37 -13.28 -4.31
C HIS A 230 19.66 -14.41 -5.06
N LEU A 231 18.68 -14.07 -5.90
CA LEU A 231 17.97 -15.01 -6.79
C LEU A 231 18.51 -14.98 -8.22
N THR A 232 19.81 -14.76 -8.37
CA THR A 232 20.46 -14.74 -9.69
C THR A 232 21.13 -16.09 -9.99
N PRO A 233 21.42 -16.42 -11.27
CA PRO A 233 22.13 -17.66 -11.61
C PRO A 233 23.49 -17.81 -10.94
N ASP A 234 24.14 -16.68 -10.62
CA ASP A 234 25.45 -16.62 -9.96
C ASP A 234 25.35 -16.51 -8.43
N ALA A 235 24.15 -16.67 -7.87
CA ALA A 235 23.95 -16.63 -6.43
C ALA A 235 24.67 -17.79 -5.73
N PRO A 236 25.15 -17.60 -4.46
CA PRO A 236 25.63 -18.71 -3.66
C PRO A 236 24.57 -19.81 -3.56
N PRO A 237 24.97 -21.06 -3.39
CA PRO A 237 24.03 -22.15 -3.15
C PRO A 237 23.06 -21.80 -2.02
N GLU A 238 21.80 -22.20 -2.16
CA GLU A 238 20.74 -21.95 -1.15
C GLU A 238 21.17 -22.40 0.26
N ILE A 239 21.98 -23.48 0.32
CA ILE A 239 22.54 -24.01 1.57
C ILE A 239 23.49 -23.00 2.23
N GLU A 240 24.37 -22.34 1.46
CA GLU A 240 25.28 -21.32 2.05
C GLU A 240 24.52 -20.13 2.59
N GLY A 241 23.50 -19.66 1.86
CA GLY A 241 22.58 -18.63 2.31
C GLY A 241 21.90 -19.01 3.63
N TRP A 242 21.38 -20.23 3.71
CA TRP A 242 20.78 -20.75 4.95
C TRP A 242 21.77 -20.81 6.10
N LEU A 243 22.99 -21.28 5.88
CA LEU A 243 24.02 -21.33 6.93
C LEU A 243 24.33 -19.94 7.49
N ALA A 244 24.37 -18.91 6.62
CA ALA A 244 24.55 -17.53 7.06
C ALA A 244 23.38 -17.02 7.91
N LEU A 245 22.14 -17.29 7.50
CA LEU A 245 20.93 -16.93 8.26
C LEU A 245 20.91 -17.64 9.62
N ARG A 246 21.21 -18.93 9.64
CA ARG A 246 21.27 -19.74 10.86
C ARG A 246 22.34 -19.24 11.84
N LYS A 247 23.52 -18.87 11.32
CA LYS A 247 24.59 -18.27 12.15
C LYS A 247 24.09 -16.97 12.78
N ALA A 248 23.51 -16.07 12.02
CA ALA A 248 22.97 -14.81 12.52
C ALA A 248 21.86 -15.03 13.57
N ALA A 249 21.01 -16.04 13.39
CA ALA A 249 19.99 -16.40 14.37
C ALA A 249 20.59 -16.88 15.69
N ARG A 250 21.65 -17.72 15.64
CA ARG A 250 22.38 -18.18 16.82
C ARG A 250 23.05 -17.03 17.58
N GLU A 251 23.62 -16.07 16.86
CA GLU A 251 24.20 -14.88 17.48
C GLU A 251 23.14 -14.08 18.25
N LEU A 252 21.91 -13.99 17.72
CA LEU A 252 20.79 -13.32 18.40
C LEU A 252 20.35 -14.07 19.67
N GLU A 253 20.31 -15.40 19.66
CA GLU A 253 20.07 -16.20 20.88
C GLU A 253 21.12 -15.91 21.97
N GLN A 254 22.40 -15.84 21.59
CA GLN A 254 23.50 -15.54 22.52
C GLN A 254 23.40 -14.11 23.10
N ARG A 255 22.85 -13.17 22.29
CA ARG A 255 22.63 -11.79 22.72
C ARG A 255 21.34 -11.60 23.52
N GLY A 256 20.59 -12.69 23.82
CA GLY A 256 19.41 -12.66 24.67
C GLY A 256 18.10 -12.27 23.97
N ALA A 257 18.00 -12.45 22.64
CA ALA A 257 16.73 -12.31 21.94
C ALA A 257 15.71 -13.31 22.52
N ARG A 258 14.45 -12.87 22.70
CA ARG A 258 13.35 -13.68 23.22
C ARG A 258 12.46 -14.26 22.10
N LEU A 259 12.60 -13.76 20.89
CA LEU A 259 12.07 -14.29 19.64
C LEU A 259 13.08 -13.96 18.55
N ILE A 260 13.29 -14.88 17.62
CA ILE A 260 14.12 -14.65 16.43
C ILE A 260 13.24 -14.80 15.19
N VAL A 261 13.26 -13.78 14.32
CA VAL A 261 12.45 -13.74 13.10
C VAL A 261 13.38 -13.82 11.90
N LEU A 262 13.20 -14.85 11.08
CA LEU A 262 13.91 -15.07 9.83
C LEU A 262 13.03 -14.64 8.63
N PRO A 263 13.65 -14.40 7.44
CA PRO A 263 12.92 -14.02 6.24
C PRO A 263 11.93 -15.07 5.72
N GLU A 264 11.11 -14.68 4.74
CA GLU A 264 10.27 -15.56 3.92
C GLU A 264 11.14 -16.58 3.17
N THR A 265 10.68 -17.83 3.09
CA THR A 265 11.37 -18.94 2.40
C THR A 265 12.86 -19.04 2.73
N ALA A 266 13.20 -18.90 4.01
CA ALA A 266 14.58 -18.94 4.47
C ALA A 266 15.21 -20.33 4.42
N LEU A 267 14.38 -21.38 4.52
CA LEU A 267 14.84 -22.77 4.48
C LEU A 267 15.10 -23.24 3.04
N PRO A 268 16.20 -23.98 2.80
CA PRO A 268 16.55 -24.47 1.46
C PRO A 268 15.68 -25.64 1.00
N LEU A 269 15.10 -26.40 1.92
CA LEU A 269 14.26 -27.56 1.62
C LEU A 269 12.84 -27.34 2.17
N PRO A 270 11.82 -27.84 1.46
CA PRO A 270 10.45 -27.82 1.97
C PRO A 270 10.31 -28.61 3.29
N VAL A 271 9.31 -28.23 4.08
CA VAL A 271 8.95 -28.87 5.34
C VAL A 271 7.64 -29.64 5.14
N ARG A 272 7.62 -30.92 5.49
CA ARG A 272 6.40 -31.73 5.44
C ARG A 272 5.45 -31.34 6.56
N ARG A 273 4.21 -31.03 6.23
CA ARG A 273 3.20 -30.62 7.21
C ARG A 273 2.93 -31.67 8.29
N ALA A 274 3.09 -32.95 7.94
CA ALA A 274 2.88 -34.06 8.88
C ALA A 274 3.99 -34.20 9.94
N TYR A 275 5.21 -33.78 9.59
CA TYR A 275 6.39 -33.96 10.45
C TYR A 275 7.27 -32.68 10.52
N PRO A 276 6.67 -31.51 10.84
CA PRO A 276 7.40 -30.26 10.71
C PRO A 276 8.60 -30.18 11.66
N GLY A 277 8.48 -30.73 12.86
CA GLY A 277 9.57 -30.69 13.85
C GLY A 277 10.79 -31.51 13.42
N ASP A 278 10.60 -32.65 12.76
CA ASP A 278 11.70 -33.51 12.29
C ASP A 278 12.43 -32.86 11.11
N ASP A 279 11.69 -32.35 10.14
CA ASP A 279 12.28 -31.69 8.98
C ASP A 279 13.01 -30.40 9.35
N LEU A 280 12.49 -29.65 10.32
CA LEU A 280 13.16 -28.45 10.84
C LEU A 280 14.47 -28.80 11.54
N ARG A 281 14.48 -29.85 12.40
CA ARG A 281 15.69 -30.35 13.04
C ARG A 281 16.72 -30.85 12.02
N ALA A 282 16.29 -31.60 11.02
CA ALA A 282 17.16 -32.09 9.95
C ALA A 282 17.85 -30.94 9.18
N GLN A 283 17.19 -29.80 9.05
CA GLN A 283 17.76 -28.59 8.47
C GLN A 283 18.53 -27.71 9.48
N GLY A 284 18.69 -28.17 10.71
CA GLY A 284 19.45 -27.49 11.77
C GLY A 284 18.71 -26.30 12.40
N VAL A 285 17.38 -26.27 12.33
CA VAL A 285 16.56 -25.35 13.12
C VAL A 285 16.43 -25.93 14.53
N GLU A 286 17.17 -25.39 15.44
CA GLU A 286 17.18 -25.78 16.85
C GLU A 286 17.02 -24.51 17.70
N ALA A 287 15.81 -24.20 18.11
CA ALA A 287 15.50 -23.08 19.00
C ALA A 287 15.87 -23.46 20.45
N LEU A 288 17.12 -23.24 20.82
CA LEU A 288 17.68 -23.70 22.11
C LEU A 288 17.32 -22.81 23.28
N ARG A 289 17.27 -21.47 23.06
CA ARG A 289 17.06 -20.47 24.12
C ARG A 289 15.87 -19.57 23.88
N ALA A 290 15.52 -19.37 22.62
CA ALA A 290 14.41 -18.54 22.20
C ALA A 290 13.65 -19.19 21.05
N PRO A 291 12.32 -19.03 20.91
CA PRO A 291 11.60 -19.50 19.74
C PRO A 291 12.07 -18.77 18.48
N TRP A 292 12.08 -19.50 17.36
CA TRP A 292 12.37 -18.98 16.04
C TRP A 292 11.09 -18.98 15.18
N LEU A 293 10.82 -17.87 14.51
CA LEU A 293 9.83 -17.80 13.43
C LEU A 293 10.57 -17.87 12.10
N VAL A 294 10.37 -18.96 11.37
CA VAL A 294 11.14 -19.29 10.15
C VAL A 294 10.21 -19.34 8.94
N GLY A 295 10.53 -18.61 7.88
CA GLY A 295 9.85 -18.72 6.61
C GLY A 295 10.25 -19.99 5.86
N ALA A 296 9.28 -20.75 5.36
CA ALA A 296 9.52 -22.00 4.64
C ALA A 296 8.40 -22.33 3.64
N LEU A 297 8.72 -23.11 2.62
CA LEU A 297 7.72 -23.86 1.87
C LEU A 297 7.28 -25.07 2.71
N VAL A 298 5.97 -25.27 2.81
CA VAL A 298 5.39 -26.38 3.57
C VAL A 298 4.58 -27.25 2.63
N GLU A 299 4.97 -28.52 2.49
CA GLU A 299 4.27 -29.49 1.65
C GLU A 299 3.05 -30.04 2.38
N GLY A 300 1.90 -30.03 1.73
CA GLY A 300 0.65 -30.58 2.20
C GLY A 300 -0.06 -31.37 1.11
N GLU A 301 -1.14 -32.04 1.48
CA GLU A 301 -1.91 -32.92 0.57
C GLU A 301 -2.51 -32.18 -0.63
N GLU A 302 -2.95 -30.92 -0.43
CA GLU A 302 -3.60 -30.12 -1.47
C GLU A 302 -2.60 -29.29 -2.31
N GLY A 303 -1.32 -29.27 -1.93
CA GLY A 303 -0.26 -28.48 -2.57
C GLY A 303 0.67 -27.82 -1.55
N ALA A 304 1.67 -27.11 -2.06
CA ALA A 304 2.64 -26.42 -1.22
C ALA A 304 2.08 -25.08 -0.69
N LEU A 305 2.42 -24.76 0.54
CA LEU A 305 2.08 -23.50 1.22
C LEU A 305 3.35 -22.66 1.39
N ASN A 306 3.22 -21.36 1.25
CA ASN A 306 4.22 -20.41 1.75
C ASN A 306 3.90 -20.14 3.23
N GLY A 307 4.77 -20.57 4.15
CA GLY A 307 4.48 -20.61 5.57
C GLY A 307 5.51 -19.90 6.44
N ALA A 308 5.06 -19.47 7.62
CA ALA A 308 5.86 -19.04 8.74
C ALA A 308 5.68 -20.04 9.89
N LEU A 309 6.74 -20.71 10.29
CA LEU A 309 6.76 -21.75 11.31
C LEU A 309 7.36 -21.21 12.61
N LEU A 310 6.58 -21.20 13.68
CA LEU A 310 7.09 -20.88 15.03
C LEU A 310 7.57 -22.18 15.68
N VAL A 311 8.85 -22.22 16.01
CA VAL A 311 9.56 -23.38 16.55
C VAL A 311 10.21 -23.02 17.87
N GLY A 312 10.14 -23.90 18.84
CA GLY A 312 10.81 -23.76 20.14
C GLY A 312 9.85 -23.53 21.31
N GLY A 313 10.37 -23.69 22.51
CA GLY A 313 9.59 -23.81 23.74
C GLY A 313 8.90 -25.17 23.85
N ASP A 314 8.00 -25.31 24.81
CA ASP A 314 7.30 -26.57 25.13
C ASP A 314 6.07 -26.82 24.23
N ARG A 315 5.86 -25.99 23.21
CA ARG A 315 4.71 -26.07 22.32
C ARG A 315 5.03 -26.78 21.00
N PRO A 316 4.04 -27.48 20.40
CA PRO A 316 4.16 -27.97 19.04
C PRO A 316 4.47 -26.84 18.06
N VAL A 317 5.10 -27.17 16.93
CA VAL A 317 5.35 -26.24 15.84
C VAL A 317 4.03 -25.63 15.37
N GLN A 318 3.93 -24.30 15.36
CA GLN A 318 2.76 -23.58 14.88
C GLN A 318 3.04 -23.06 13.47
N LEU A 319 2.03 -23.13 12.59
CA LEU A 319 2.12 -22.70 11.19
C LEU A 319 1.14 -21.57 10.91
N ALA A 320 1.64 -20.44 10.42
CA ALA A 320 0.84 -19.44 9.71
C ALA A 320 1.19 -19.50 8.22
N ALA A 321 0.20 -19.65 7.35
CA ALA A 321 0.43 -19.71 5.93
C ALA A 321 -0.12 -18.48 5.19
N LYS A 322 0.54 -18.13 4.10
CA LYS A 322 0.16 -17.02 3.20
C LYS A 322 -1.21 -17.29 2.59
N ARG A 323 -2.08 -16.32 2.65
CA ARG A 323 -3.49 -16.42 2.20
C ARG A 323 -3.77 -15.61 0.95
N VAL A 324 -2.99 -14.55 0.72
CA VAL A 324 -3.07 -13.76 -0.51
C VAL A 324 -1.83 -14.00 -1.32
N LEU A 325 -1.95 -14.90 -2.28
CA LEU A 325 -0.87 -15.27 -3.18
C LEU A 325 -0.65 -14.22 -4.25
N LEU A 326 0.61 -14.05 -4.65
CA LEU A 326 1.00 -13.13 -5.71
C LEU A 326 0.72 -13.75 -7.09
N PRO A 327 -0.17 -13.12 -7.90
CA PRO A 327 -0.43 -13.58 -9.26
C PRO A 327 0.84 -13.63 -10.11
N PHE A 328 1.03 -14.71 -10.87
CA PHE A 328 2.19 -15.02 -11.71
C PHE A 328 3.52 -15.21 -10.96
N GLY A 329 3.58 -14.92 -9.67
CA GLY A 329 4.72 -15.24 -8.81
C GLY A 329 4.55 -16.56 -8.07
N GLU A 330 3.38 -16.80 -7.50
CA GLU A 330 3.09 -17.96 -6.65
C GLU A 330 2.02 -18.88 -7.23
N TYR A 331 1.18 -18.39 -8.12
CA TYR A 331 0.21 -19.15 -8.91
C TYR A 331 -0.04 -18.46 -10.25
N VAL A 332 -0.55 -19.19 -11.24
CA VAL A 332 -0.97 -18.60 -12.52
C VAL A 332 -2.49 -18.42 -12.51
N PRO A 333 -2.99 -17.17 -12.55
CA PRO A 333 -4.42 -16.90 -12.58
C PRO A 333 -5.08 -17.57 -13.78
N LEU A 334 -6.29 -18.10 -13.60
CA LEU A 334 -7.08 -18.73 -14.65
C LEU A 334 -6.42 -19.95 -15.32
N GLU A 335 -5.31 -20.49 -14.80
CA GLU A 335 -4.59 -21.66 -15.38
C GLU A 335 -5.52 -22.85 -15.62
N ARG A 336 -6.53 -23.03 -14.76
CA ARG A 336 -7.51 -24.11 -14.88
C ARG A 336 -8.32 -24.04 -16.18
N TRP A 337 -8.64 -22.83 -16.63
CA TRP A 337 -9.43 -22.59 -17.84
C TRP A 337 -8.59 -22.23 -19.05
N LEU A 338 -7.42 -21.63 -18.83
CA LEU A 338 -6.49 -21.14 -19.85
C LEU A 338 -5.07 -21.66 -19.57
N PRO A 339 -4.81 -22.98 -19.78
CA PRO A 339 -3.51 -23.58 -19.43
C PRO A 339 -2.32 -22.95 -20.14
N TRP A 340 -2.54 -22.33 -21.30
CA TRP A 340 -1.50 -21.64 -22.06
C TRP A 340 -0.93 -20.41 -21.34
N LEU A 341 -1.64 -19.84 -20.35
CA LEU A 341 -1.13 -18.71 -19.54
C LEU A 341 0.16 -19.07 -18.80
N ARG A 342 0.36 -20.34 -18.47
CA ARG A 342 1.59 -20.82 -17.83
C ARG A 342 2.85 -20.57 -18.66
N ARG A 343 2.72 -20.41 -19.99
CA ARG A 343 3.85 -20.06 -20.86
C ARG A 343 4.50 -18.73 -20.50
N PHE A 344 3.74 -17.83 -19.87
CA PHE A 344 4.23 -16.51 -19.44
C PHE A 344 4.91 -16.55 -18.07
N SER A 345 4.77 -17.64 -17.33
CA SER A 345 5.40 -17.82 -16.02
C SER A 345 5.69 -19.31 -15.75
N PRO A 346 6.60 -19.92 -16.54
CA PRO A 346 6.81 -21.37 -16.51
C PRO A 346 7.41 -21.85 -15.18
N ARG A 347 8.16 -20.98 -14.48
CA ARG A 347 8.82 -21.29 -13.21
C ARG A 347 7.95 -20.99 -11.99
N THR A 348 6.75 -20.44 -12.15
CA THR A 348 5.85 -20.14 -11.03
C THR A 348 5.49 -21.42 -10.28
N ALA A 349 5.68 -21.41 -8.98
CA ALA A 349 5.22 -22.45 -8.09
C ALA A 349 3.68 -22.60 -8.18
N ARG A 350 3.17 -23.74 -7.76
CA ARG A 350 1.73 -23.97 -7.58
C ARG A 350 1.41 -23.95 -6.09
N LEU A 351 1.50 -22.75 -5.51
CA LEU A 351 1.16 -22.59 -4.12
C LEU A 351 -0.36 -22.56 -3.96
N VAL A 352 -0.80 -23.03 -2.81
CA VAL A 352 -2.22 -22.97 -2.40
C VAL A 352 -2.36 -22.08 -1.19
N ALA A 353 -3.49 -21.38 -1.11
CA ALA A 353 -3.84 -20.55 0.04
C ALA A 353 -4.81 -21.34 0.93
N PRO A 354 -4.47 -21.62 2.20
CA PRO A 354 -5.37 -22.35 3.08
C PRO A 354 -6.56 -21.47 3.52
N GLY A 355 -7.66 -22.12 3.84
CA GLY A 355 -8.76 -21.50 4.58
C GLY A 355 -8.43 -21.36 6.07
N GLY A 356 -9.21 -20.53 6.79
CA GLY A 356 -9.08 -20.35 8.23
C GLY A 356 -8.04 -19.31 8.65
N ASP A 357 -8.01 -18.96 9.92
CA ASP A 357 -7.01 -18.06 10.50
C ASP A 357 -6.21 -18.84 11.55
N PRO A 358 -5.00 -19.28 11.23
CA PRO A 358 -4.14 -19.93 12.20
C PRO A 358 -3.44 -18.88 13.05
N GLY A 359 -4.13 -18.29 14.02
CA GLY A 359 -3.44 -17.39 14.95
C GLY A 359 -2.24 -18.10 15.57
N ILE A 360 -1.06 -17.51 15.48
CA ILE A 360 0.11 -17.97 16.25
C ILE A 360 0.06 -17.33 17.63
N LEU A 361 0.35 -18.16 18.64
CA LEU A 361 0.44 -17.74 20.04
C LEU A 361 1.90 -17.78 20.51
N LEU A 362 2.37 -16.69 21.07
CA LEU A 362 3.65 -16.58 21.74
C LEU A 362 3.43 -16.01 23.14
N GLU A 363 3.90 -16.69 24.18
CA GLU A 363 3.67 -16.30 25.58
C GLU A 363 2.16 -16.01 25.86
N ASP A 364 1.27 -16.88 25.36
CA ASP A 364 -0.21 -16.78 25.42
C ASP A 364 -0.82 -15.54 24.75
N ARG A 365 -0.03 -14.79 24.01
CA ARG A 365 -0.47 -13.63 23.24
C ARG A 365 -0.56 -13.95 21.76
N ARG A 366 -1.63 -13.50 21.14
CA ARG A 366 -1.81 -13.60 19.68
C ARG A 366 -0.81 -12.71 18.97
N ILE A 367 -0.18 -13.24 17.91
CA ILE A 367 0.69 -12.52 16.99
C ILE A 367 0.02 -12.47 15.62
N GLY A 368 -0.03 -11.28 15.02
CA GLY A 368 -0.50 -11.09 13.65
C GLY A 368 0.64 -11.33 12.67
N ILE A 369 0.51 -12.37 11.82
CA ILE A 369 1.53 -12.71 10.83
C ILE A 369 1.02 -12.36 9.43
N SER A 370 1.88 -11.71 8.65
CA SER A 370 1.70 -11.47 7.22
C SER A 370 2.97 -11.88 6.48
N ILE A 371 2.81 -12.44 5.29
CA ILE A 371 3.94 -12.89 4.48
C ILE A 371 4.00 -12.05 3.20
N CYS A 372 5.15 -11.40 3.00
CA CYS A 372 5.51 -10.64 1.80
C CYS A 372 4.45 -9.58 1.43
N TYR A 373 3.91 -9.64 0.23
CA TYR A 373 2.87 -8.76 -0.34
C TYR A 373 1.67 -8.52 0.60
N GLU A 374 1.30 -9.47 1.45
CA GLU A 374 0.22 -9.30 2.42
C GLU A 374 0.44 -8.10 3.35
N GLY A 375 1.70 -7.78 3.69
CA GLY A 375 2.05 -6.63 4.52
C GLY A 375 1.60 -5.29 3.93
N MET A 376 1.41 -5.21 2.61
CA MET A 376 0.89 -4.01 1.95
C MET A 376 -0.63 -3.90 2.00
N LEU A 377 -1.35 -4.97 2.31
CA LEU A 377 -2.80 -5.05 2.28
C LEU A 377 -3.41 -4.76 3.66
N PRO A 378 -3.98 -3.54 3.88
CA PRO A 378 -4.49 -3.14 5.20
C PRO A 378 -5.52 -4.10 5.77
N GLY A 379 -6.46 -4.53 4.92
CA GLY A 379 -7.53 -5.48 5.30
C GLY A 379 -6.97 -6.83 5.72
N ARG A 380 -5.96 -7.34 4.99
CA ARG A 380 -5.35 -8.64 5.29
C ARG A 380 -4.55 -8.61 6.60
N VAL A 381 -3.75 -7.57 6.83
CA VAL A 381 -2.97 -7.46 8.08
C VAL A 381 -3.91 -7.26 9.28
N ARG A 382 -5.00 -6.49 9.10
CA ARG A 382 -6.05 -6.35 10.14
C ARG A 382 -6.71 -7.69 10.48
N GLU A 383 -6.99 -8.53 9.47
CA GLU A 383 -7.52 -9.88 9.64
C GLU A 383 -6.52 -10.79 10.36
N ALA A 384 -5.26 -10.82 9.92
CA ALA A 384 -4.18 -11.58 10.55
C ALA A 384 -3.96 -11.18 12.02
N ALA A 385 -4.19 -9.90 12.34
CA ALA A 385 -4.16 -9.38 13.69
C ALA A 385 -5.45 -9.66 14.50
N GLY A 386 -6.38 -10.52 14.01
CA GLY A 386 -7.63 -10.78 14.71
C GLY A 386 -8.41 -9.49 14.97
N GLN A 387 -8.49 -8.61 13.97
CA GLN A 387 -9.12 -7.28 14.09
C GLN A 387 -8.55 -6.41 15.24
N GLY A 388 -7.25 -6.55 15.48
CA GLY A 388 -6.53 -5.79 16.52
C GLY A 388 -6.39 -6.50 17.86
N GLU A 389 -6.62 -7.81 17.92
CA GLU A 389 -6.34 -8.64 19.12
C GLU A 389 -4.86 -8.99 19.24
N ALA A 390 -4.15 -9.08 18.13
CA ALA A 390 -2.71 -9.35 18.17
C ALA A 390 -1.96 -8.26 18.95
N ALA A 391 -1.04 -8.69 19.78
CA ALA A 391 -0.22 -7.80 20.59
C ALA A 391 1.04 -7.31 19.86
N LEU A 392 1.44 -8.01 18.79
CA LEU A 392 2.61 -7.75 17.94
C LEU A 392 2.29 -8.12 16.49
N LEU A 393 2.87 -7.42 15.52
CA LEU A 393 2.79 -7.75 14.10
C LEU A 393 4.14 -8.24 13.60
N LEU A 394 4.14 -9.33 12.85
CA LEU A 394 5.31 -9.87 12.18
C LEU A 394 5.08 -9.93 10.66
N ASN A 395 6.09 -9.56 9.90
CA ASN A 395 6.08 -9.66 8.45
C ASN A 395 7.37 -10.33 7.97
N LEU A 396 7.24 -11.47 7.32
CA LEU A 396 8.35 -12.18 6.69
C LEU A 396 8.30 -11.90 5.19
N THR A 397 9.43 -11.52 4.58
CA THR A 397 9.45 -11.08 3.20
C THR A 397 10.69 -11.55 2.46
N ASN A 398 10.57 -11.67 1.13
CA ASN A 398 11.69 -11.87 0.22
C ASN A 398 11.60 -10.86 -0.92
N ASP A 399 12.37 -9.77 -0.84
CA ASP A 399 12.41 -8.70 -1.85
C ASP A 399 13.51 -8.96 -2.93
N ALA A 400 14.18 -10.12 -2.89
CA ALA A 400 15.20 -10.52 -3.87
C ALA A 400 14.67 -10.67 -5.31
N TRP A 401 13.35 -10.69 -5.48
CA TRP A 401 12.68 -10.67 -6.78
C TRP A 401 12.88 -9.37 -7.56
N PHE A 402 13.28 -8.28 -6.88
CA PHE A 402 13.31 -6.92 -7.43
C PHE A 402 14.65 -6.22 -7.21
N PRO A 403 15.80 -6.88 -7.55
CA PRO A 403 17.12 -6.32 -7.27
C PRO A 403 17.32 -4.98 -8.00
N GLY A 404 17.90 -4.00 -7.29
CA GLY A 404 18.22 -2.69 -7.87
C GLY A 404 17.03 -1.82 -8.28
N THR A 405 15.80 -2.19 -7.86
CA THR A 405 14.59 -1.44 -8.18
C THR A 405 14.06 -0.64 -6.98
N GLN A 406 13.02 0.16 -7.21
CA GLN A 406 12.33 0.91 -6.16
C GLN A 406 11.28 0.10 -5.37
N GLU A 407 10.98 -1.13 -5.81
CA GLU A 407 9.94 -1.96 -5.19
C GLU A 407 10.17 -2.18 -3.70
N PRO A 408 11.38 -2.60 -3.22
CA PRO A 408 11.61 -2.84 -1.80
C PRO A 408 11.32 -1.62 -0.91
N ALA A 409 11.61 -0.41 -1.40
CA ALA A 409 11.32 0.82 -0.68
C ALA A 409 9.80 1.10 -0.60
N ILE A 410 9.07 0.86 -1.69
CA ILE A 410 7.61 1.02 -1.73
C ILE A 410 6.95 -0.02 -0.82
N HIS A 411 7.39 -1.29 -0.91
CA HIS A 411 6.90 -2.39 -0.09
C HIS A 411 7.08 -2.10 1.41
N ALA A 412 8.29 -1.70 1.82
CA ALA A 412 8.59 -1.35 3.19
C ALA A 412 7.75 -0.16 3.69
N ALA A 413 7.63 0.91 2.90
CA ALA A 413 6.85 2.10 3.25
C ALA A 413 5.36 1.80 3.44
N GLN A 414 4.77 0.96 2.57
CA GLN A 414 3.38 0.51 2.70
C GLN A 414 3.20 -0.35 3.96
N THR A 415 4.10 -1.32 4.18
CA THR A 415 4.05 -2.23 5.33
C THR A 415 4.22 -1.48 6.65
N ARG A 416 5.08 -0.44 6.69
CA ARG A 416 5.31 0.41 7.87
C ARG A 416 4.02 1.05 8.40
N LEU A 417 3.08 1.42 7.53
CA LEU A 417 1.80 1.99 7.94
C LEU A 417 0.96 1.03 8.78
N ARG A 418 1.13 -0.28 8.66
CA ARG A 418 0.39 -1.28 9.46
C ARG A 418 0.61 -1.10 10.95
N ALA A 419 1.83 -0.68 11.35
CA ALA A 419 2.13 -0.38 12.75
C ALA A 419 1.24 0.76 13.28
N VAL A 420 1.06 1.84 12.49
CA VAL A 420 0.23 2.98 12.87
C VAL A 420 -1.26 2.64 12.84
N GLU A 421 -1.69 1.93 11.79
CA GLU A 421 -3.08 1.51 11.60
C GLU A 421 -3.60 0.68 12.77
N LEU A 422 -2.81 -0.29 13.20
CA LEU A 422 -3.21 -1.21 14.26
C LEU A 422 -2.73 -0.79 15.66
N GLY A 423 -1.86 0.23 15.76
CA GLY A 423 -1.29 0.67 17.02
C GLY A 423 -0.37 -0.36 17.65
N ARG A 424 0.37 -1.13 16.83
CA ARG A 424 1.24 -2.25 17.24
C ARG A 424 2.66 -2.04 16.78
N PHE A 425 3.63 -2.62 17.52
CA PHE A 425 4.96 -2.79 16.95
C PHE A 425 4.88 -3.75 15.76
N LEU A 426 5.63 -3.43 14.71
CA LEU A 426 5.78 -4.27 13.53
C LEU A 426 7.25 -4.67 13.41
N VAL A 427 7.48 -5.96 13.33
CA VAL A 427 8.80 -6.59 13.13
C VAL A 427 8.79 -7.18 11.71
N ARG A 428 9.62 -6.65 10.82
CA ARG A 428 9.75 -7.11 9.44
C ARG A 428 11.14 -7.67 9.21
N SER A 429 11.24 -8.96 8.93
CA SER A 429 12.47 -9.63 8.49
C SER A 429 12.39 -9.89 6.99
N THR A 430 13.43 -9.51 6.24
CA THR A 430 13.41 -9.64 4.79
C THR A 430 14.75 -10.10 4.23
N ASN A 431 14.69 -10.77 3.10
CA ASN A 431 15.83 -11.05 2.24
C ASN A 431 15.96 -9.95 1.19
N LEU A 432 17.11 -9.25 1.15
CA LEU A 432 17.49 -8.16 0.23
C LEU A 432 16.55 -6.94 0.20
N GLY A 433 15.62 -6.83 1.14
CA GLY A 433 14.77 -5.65 1.28
C GLY A 433 15.16 -4.77 2.47
N GLN A 434 14.16 -4.15 3.08
CA GLN A 434 14.32 -3.38 4.30
C GLN A 434 13.83 -4.18 5.51
N THR A 435 14.75 -4.81 6.25
CA THR A 435 14.48 -5.40 7.56
C THR A 435 14.33 -4.28 8.57
N MET A 436 13.25 -4.27 9.36
CA MET A 436 12.96 -3.14 10.23
C MET A 436 12.11 -3.53 11.44
N VAL A 437 12.29 -2.77 12.53
CA VAL A 437 11.36 -2.70 13.65
C VAL A 437 10.71 -1.33 13.66
N VAL A 438 9.38 -1.32 13.61
CA VAL A 438 8.57 -0.11 13.55
C VAL A 438 7.72 0.00 14.81
N ALA A 439 7.80 1.13 15.47
CA ALA A 439 6.96 1.46 16.62
C ALA A 439 5.50 1.76 16.22
N PRO A 440 4.53 1.69 17.14
CA PRO A 440 3.13 2.06 16.90
C PRO A 440 2.92 3.49 16.38
N SER A 441 3.88 4.38 16.62
CA SER A 441 3.93 5.74 16.05
C SER A 441 4.36 5.79 14.58
N GLY A 442 4.83 4.68 14.02
CA GLY A 442 5.44 4.61 12.70
C GLY A 442 6.94 4.96 12.69
N ARG A 443 7.58 5.25 13.83
CA ARG A 443 9.03 5.46 13.91
C ARG A 443 9.78 4.17 13.64
N LEU A 444 10.89 4.26 12.92
CA LEU A 444 11.86 3.17 12.80
C LEU A 444 12.71 3.11 14.07
N LEU A 445 12.77 1.95 14.70
CA LEU A 445 13.59 1.69 15.88
C LEU A 445 14.90 0.97 15.52
N ALA A 446 14.85 0.09 14.54
CA ALA A 446 15.99 -0.61 13.98
C ALA A 446 15.79 -0.86 12.49
N GLU A 447 16.86 -0.88 11.72
CA GLU A 447 16.84 -1.06 10.29
C GLU A 447 18.12 -1.72 9.79
N ALA A 448 17.98 -2.60 8.78
CA ALA A 448 19.06 -3.10 7.94
C ALA A 448 18.60 -3.22 6.49
N THR A 449 19.51 -2.90 5.56
CA THR A 449 19.30 -2.98 4.11
C THR A 449 20.57 -3.46 3.42
N GLY A 450 20.44 -4.01 2.21
CA GLY A 450 21.58 -4.42 1.38
C GLY A 450 22.34 -5.63 1.92
N ALA A 451 23.53 -5.88 1.38
CA ALA A 451 24.42 -6.96 1.83
C ALA A 451 25.46 -6.43 2.86
N PRO A 452 26.03 -7.27 3.70
CA PRO A 452 25.85 -8.70 3.89
C PRO A 452 24.64 -9.06 4.77
N THR A 453 24.42 -10.37 5.01
CA THR A 453 23.51 -10.87 6.07
C THR A 453 23.87 -10.25 7.42
N ARG A 454 22.85 -9.77 8.15
CA ARG A 454 23.01 -9.06 9.44
C ARG A 454 22.02 -9.54 10.46
N SER A 455 22.42 -9.46 11.72
CA SER A 455 21.57 -9.67 12.89
C SER A 455 21.23 -8.34 13.56
N LEU A 456 19.95 -8.08 13.78
CA LEU A 456 19.42 -6.91 14.49
C LEU A 456 18.78 -7.36 15.79
N LEU A 457 19.08 -6.69 16.90
CA LEU A 457 18.36 -6.87 18.16
C LEU A 457 17.68 -5.55 18.52
N ALA A 458 16.40 -5.60 18.76
CA ALA A 458 15.62 -4.43 19.14
C ALA A 458 14.63 -4.77 20.26
N GLU A 459 14.18 -3.76 20.98
CA GLU A 459 13.17 -3.90 22.03
C GLU A 459 11.80 -3.48 21.50
N VAL A 460 10.79 -4.27 21.83
CA VAL A 460 9.38 -4.00 21.54
C VAL A 460 8.56 -4.17 22.82
N ALA A 461 7.33 -3.69 22.80
CA ALA A 461 6.38 -3.90 23.88
C ALA A 461 5.09 -4.54 23.36
N TRP A 462 4.49 -5.39 24.18
CA TRP A 462 3.16 -5.92 23.94
C TRP A 462 2.14 -4.79 24.08
N ARG A 463 1.19 -4.69 23.13
CA ARG A 463 0.14 -3.67 23.15
C ARG A 463 -1.22 -4.28 22.90
N GLU A 464 -2.23 -3.78 23.63
CA GLU A 464 -3.60 -4.29 23.57
C GLU A 464 -4.62 -3.21 23.14
N GLU A 465 -4.23 -1.91 23.23
CA GLU A 465 -5.10 -0.80 22.85
C GLU A 465 -5.49 -0.90 21.38
N ARG A 466 -6.80 -0.92 21.06
CA ARG A 466 -7.31 -1.00 19.68
C ARG A 466 -7.57 0.38 19.10
N THR A 467 -6.99 0.66 17.95
CA THR A 467 -7.27 1.86 17.15
C THR A 467 -8.69 1.81 16.56
N LEU A 468 -9.17 2.96 16.06
CA LEU A 468 -10.44 2.99 15.32
C LEU A 468 -10.37 2.16 14.04
N PHE A 469 -9.23 2.22 13.33
CA PHE A 469 -9.00 1.36 12.16
C PHE A 469 -9.06 -0.14 12.52
N ALA A 470 -8.47 -0.56 13.63
CA ALA A 470 -8.55 -1.94 14.08
C ALA A 470 -9.99 -2.41 14.28
N ARG A 471 -10.87 -1.53 14.79
CA ARG A 471 -12.29 -1.82 15.04
C ARG A 471 -13.14 -1.78 13.76
N TRP A 472 -13.01 -0.72 12.95
CA TRP A 472 -13.92 -0.42 11.84
C TRP A 472 -13.28 -0.50 10.45
N GLY A 473 -11.98 -0.80 10.37
CA GLY A 473 -11.25 -0.81 9.11
C GLY A 473 -11.22 0.58 8.47
N CYS A 474 -11.16 0.61 7.14
CA CYS A 474 -11.07 1.86 6.37
C CYS A 474 -12.31 2.77 6.52
N TRP A 475 -13.47 2.24 6.92
CA TRP A 475 -14.69 3.02 7.14
C TRP A 475 -14.56 4.03 8.29
N GLY A 476 -13.63 3.83 9.22
CA GLY A 476 -13.28 4.82 10.24
C GLY A 476 -12.82 6.18 9.66
N GLY A 477 -12.46 6.23 8.38
CA GLY A 477 -12.13 7.48 7.66
C GLY A 477 -13.34 8.30 7.22
N LEU A 478 -14.55 7.75 7.24
CA LEU A 478 -15.75 8.45 6.74
C LEU A 478 -16.04 9.77 7.49
N PRO A 479 -15.93 9.86 8.83
CA PRO A 479 -16.08 11.14 9.53
C PRO A 479 -15.07 12.19 9.08
N GLY A 480 -13.82 11.77 8.79
CA GLY A 480 -12.78 12.66 8.26
C GLY A 480 -13.14 13.21 6.88
N LEU A 481 -13.65 12.36 5.98
CA LEU A 481 -14.18 12.78 4.68
C LEU A 481 -15.32 13.78 4.85
N LEU A 482 -16.32 13.47 5.67
CA LEU A 482 -17.48 14.35 5.89
C LEU A 482 -17.07 15.69 6.46
N GLY A 483 -16.13 15.71 7.42
CA GLY A 483 -15.56 16.94 7.97
C GLY A 483 -14.88 17.78 6.90
N LEU A 484 -14.05 17.16 6.05
CA LEU A 484 -13.36 17.86 4.96
C LEU A 484 -14.36 18.41 3.92
N LEU A 485 -15.39 17.64 3.55
CA LEU A 485 -16.44 18.11 2.64
C LEU A 485 -17.21 19.31 3.24
N GLY A 486 -17.45 19.31 4.55
CA GLY A 486 -18.05 20.45 5.26
C GLY A 486 -17.19 21.71 5.19
N LEU A 487 -15.87 21.58 5.38
CA LEU A 487 -14.92 22.71 5.29
C LEU A 487 -14.86 23.34 3.89
N LEU A 488 -15.07 22.53 2.83
CA LEU A 488 -15.07 23.02 1.45
C LEU A 488 -16.33 23.82 1.10
N GLY A 489 -17.39 23.69 1.89
CA GLY A 489 -18.65 24.44 1.80
C GLY A 489 -19.53 24.02 0.63
N ARG A 490 -20.82 24.37 0.73
CA ARG A 490 -21.77 24.25 -0.37
C ARG A 490 -21.61 25.47 -1.30
N THR A 491 -21.34 25.25 -2.59
CA THR A 491 -21.65 26.30 -3.57
C THR A 491 -23.17 26.40 -3.68
N PRO A 492 -23.79 27.58 -3.68
CA PRO A 492 -25.12 27.70 -4.23
C PRO A 492 -25.07 27.12 -5.66
N VAL A 493 -25.89 26.13 -5.96
CA VAL A 493 -26.07 25.69 -7.33
C VAL A 493 -26.47 26.92 -8.10
N ALA A 494 -25.62 27.39 -9.03
CA ALA A 494 -25.98 28.50 -9.91
C ALA A 494 -27.27 28.08 -10.62
N SER A 495 -28.35 28.79 -10.37
CA SER A 495 -29.61 28.60 -11.09
C SER A 495 -29.26 28.66 -12.57
N PRO A 496 -29.82 27.77 -13.42
CA PRO A 496 -29.61 27.85 -14.86
C PRO A 496 -29.93 29.26 -15.30
N PRO A 497 -29.15 29.87 -16.20
CA PRO A 497 -29.40 31.23 -16.68
C PRO A 497 -30.84 31.29 -17.15
N GLY A 498 -31.63 32.08 -16.43
CA GLY A 498 -33.05 32.23 -16.68
C GLY A 498 -33.29 32.53 -18.16
N GLY A 499 -34.13 31.74 -18.80
CA GLY A 499 -34.51 31.96 -20.19
C GLY A 499 -34.97 33.40 -20.35
N ARG A 500 -34.28 34.13 -21.23
CA ARG A 500 -34.73 35.47 -21.65
C ARG A 500 -36.19 35.33 -22.08
N THR A 501 -37.10 35.79 -21.24
CA THR A 501 -38.50 36.03 -21.67
C THR A 501 -38.45 37.03 -22.83
N ARG A 502 -38.76 36.56 -24.02
CA ARG A 502 -39.04 37.43 -25.16
C ARG A 502 -40.13 38.41 -24.71
N ARG A 503 -39.75 39.65 -24.50
CA ARG A 503 -40.72 40.75 -24.38
C ARG A 503 -41.52 40.75 -25.69
N GLY A 504 -42.82 40.46 -25.56
CA GLY A 504 -43.77 40.57 -26.65
C GLY A 504 -43.76 42.02 -27.16
N SER A 505 -43.62 42.14 -28.49
CA SER A 505 -43.87 43.36 -29.23
C SER A 505 -45.31 43.74 -29.04
N GLN A 506 -45.61 44.84 -28.33
CA GLN A 506 -46.91 45.49 -28.33
C GLN A 506 -47.15 46.10 -29.72
N ILE A 507 -48.08 45.52 -30.42
CA ILE A 507 -48.67 46.12 -31.66
C ILE A 507 -49.61 47.20 -31.19
N GLN A 508 -49.30 48.46 -31.47
CA GLN A 508 -50.24 49.59 -31.33
C GLN A 508 -51.27 49.51 -32.49
N PRO A 509 -52.56 49.70 -32.18
CA PRO A 509 -53.54 49.83 -33.24
C PRO A 509 -53.52 51.25 -33.84
N ARG A 510 -53.31 51.35 -35.13
CA ARG A 510 -53.53 52.61 -35.89
C ARG A 510 -55.03 52.89 -35.98
N ALA A 511 -55.48 54.06 -35.41
CA ALA A 511 -56.79 54.64 -35.70
C ALA A 511 -56.78 55.17 -37.12
N ARG A 512 -57.85 54.86 -37.87
CA ARG A 512 -58.21 55.53 -39.09
C ARG A 512 -59.25 56.62 -38.76
N ILE A 513 -59.02 57.79 -39.26
CA ILE A 513 -60.02 58.68 -39.93
C ILE A 513 -59.44 58.98 -41.25
#